data_f8e95aa1dcb24923c520dd0712a6911d
#
_entry.id   f8e95aa1dcb24923c520dd0712a6911d
#
_cell.length_a   1.000
_cell.length_b   1.000
_cell.length_c   1.000
_cell.angle_alpha   90.00
_cell.angle_beta   90.00
_cell.angle_gamma   90.00
#
_symmetry.space_group_name_H-M   'P 1'
#
loop_
_entity.id
_entity.type
_entity.pdbx_description
1 polymer ?
#
loop_
_entity_poly.entity_id
_entity_poly.type
_entity_poly.pdbx_seq_one_letter_code
_entity_poly.pdbx_strand_id
1 'polypeptide(L)'
;MKEILLEYGEAEKIKVVPLWSASDDFKPICKEQNPFVKEHHLENKFVVMYSGNIGYTHSVECLIEVAKNMQTDNDVKFLMIGEGKKKTDLVAQAEELNLRNITFLPLQDFNVLPYSLASADLGIITLDENVSRVSVPSKTFNLMAVGVPLLAISNNDTEMFRLISKYQNGRCISKSNVDDIVAYIRELKSDKMLKQKYCNNSLLASKD
;
A
#
# COMPACT_ATOMS: atom_id res chain seq x y z
N MET A 1 -5.61 0.34 -20.07
CA MET A 1 -6.97 -0.18 -20.38
C MET A 1 -7.58 0.48 -21.61
N LYS A 2 -7.62 1.83 -21.75
CA LYS A 2 -8.19 2.48 -22.94
C LYS A 2 -7.55 1.99 -24.25
N GLU A 3 -6.21 1.89 -24.29
CA GLU A 3 -5.45 1.41 -25.45
C GLU A 3 -5.87 -0.02 -25.89
N ILE A 4 -6.12 -0.90 -24.94
CA ILE A 4 -6.60 -2.27 -25.21
C ILE A 4 -8.01 -2.24 -25.80
N LEU A 5 -8.90 -1.38 -25.27
CA LEU A 5 -10.27 -1.27 -25.77
C LEU A 5 -10.34 -0.68 -27.17
N LEU A 6 -9.34 0.10 -27.58
CA LEU A 6 -9.26 0.66 -28.94
C LEU A 6 -9.03 -0.42 -30.02
N GLU A 7 -8.55 -1.61 -29.63
CA GLU A 7 -8.45 -2.76 -30.53
C GLU A 7 -9.83 -3.37 -30.87
N TYR A 8 -10.84 -3.11 -30.02
CA TYR A 8 -12.18 -3.71 -30.13
C TYR A 8 -13.30 -2.69 -30.38
N GLY A 9 -13.00 -1.38 -30.36
CA GLY A 9 -14.03 -0.35 -30.48
C GLY A 9 -13.52 1.00 -30.93
N GLU A 10 -14.47 1.86 -31.34
CA GLU A 10 -14.17 3.22 -31.76
C GLU A 10 -13.81 4.15 -30.61
N ALA A 11 -12.78 4.96 -30.79
CA ALA A 11 -12.25 5.87 -29.76
C ALA A 11 -13.30 6.80 -29.14
N GLU A 12 -14.26 7.23 -29.95
CA GLU A 12 -15.34 8.16 -29.56
C GLU A 12 -16.35 7.52 -28.59
N LYS A 13 -16.46 6.19 -28.61
CA LYS A 13 -17.35 5.43 -27.72
C LYS A 13 -16.69 5.06 -26.38
N ILE A 14 -15.38 5.28 -26.23
CA ILE A 14 -14.62 4.91 -25.04
C ILE A 14 -14.40 6.14 -24.16
N LYS A 15 -15.08 6.19 -23.01
CA LYS A 15 -14.88 7.20 -21.98
C LYS A 15 -14.11 6.61 -20.81
N VAL A 16 -13.04 7.28 -20.36
CA VAL A 16 -12.30 6.93 -19.15
C VAL A 16 -12.88 7.73 -17.99
N VAL A 17 -13.36 7.02 -16.99
CA VAL A 17 -13.83 7.62 -15.73
C VAL A 17 -12.84 7.18 -14.66
N PRO A 18 -12.05 8.11 -14.06
CA PRO A 18 -11.16 7.79 -12.97
C PRO A 18 -11.93 7.25 -11.77
N LEU A 19 -11.30 6.34 -11.01
CA LEU A 19 -11.78 5.97 -9.69
C LEU A 19 -11.33 7.03 -8.68
N TRP A 20 -12.11 7.19 -7.61
CA TRP A 20 -11.81 8.10 -6.50
C TRP A 20 -11.95 7.38 -5.17
N SER A 21 -11.64 8.04 -4.06
CA SER A 21 -11.80 7.46 -2.73
C SER A 21 -13.30 7.22 -2.41
N ALA A 22 -13.57 6.20 -1.60
CA ALA A 22 -14.94 5.75 -1.35
C ALA A 22 -15.78 6.73 -0.52
N SER A 23 -15.16 7.70 0.19
CA SER A 23 -15.85 8.62 1.12
C SER A 23 -14.98 9.83 1.44
N ASP A 24 -15.64 10.95 1.77
CA ASP A 24 -14.99 12.17 2.29
C ASP A 24 -14.39 11.98 3.69
N ASP A 25 -14.65 10.85 4.34
CA ASP A 25 -14.04 10.50 5.64
C ASP A 25 -12.55 10.17 5.53
N PHE A 26 -12.09 9.80 4.33
CA PHE A 26 -10.67 9.54 4.08
C PHE A 26 -9.89 10.85 3.98
N LYS A 27 -9.28 11.24 5.08
CA LYS A 27 -8.46 12.45 5.21
C LYS A 27 -7.23 12.20 6.08
N PRO A 28 -6.18 13.01 5.96
CA PRO A 28 -5.00 12.91 6.84
C PRO A 28 -5.38 13.06 8.30
N ILE A 29 -4.83 12.20 9.14
CA ILE A 29 -4.99 12.23 10.59
C ILE A 29 -3.61 12.14 11.23
N CYS A 30 -3.26 13.11 12.09
CA CYS A 30 -1.99 13.07 12.81
C CYS A 30 -1.92 11.85 13.74
N LYS A 31 -0.76 11.20 13.84
CA LYS A 31 -0.58 9.98 14.68
C LYS A 31 -1.02 10.20 16.13
N GLU A 32 -0.73 11.36 16.69
CA GLU A 32 -1.05 11.73 18.07
C GLU A 32 -2.58 11.76 18.34
N GLN A 33 -3.36 12.05 17.31
CA GLN A 33 -4.81 12.13 17.36
C GLN A 33 -5.53 10.89 16.86
N ASN A 34 -4.76 9.92 16.30
CA ASN A 34 -5.31 8.73 15.70
C ASN A 34 -5.57 7.64 16.75
N PRO A 35 -6.84 7.25 17.00
CA PRO A 35 -7.18 6.23 17.99
C PRO A 35 -6.59 4.86 17.63
N PHE A 36 -6.52 4.50 16.34
CA PHE A 36 -5.94 3.25 15.87
C PHE A 36 -4.43 3.17 16.19
N VAL A 37 -3.70 4.28 16.07
CA VAL A 37 -2.28 4.37 16.44
C VAL A 37 -2.09 4.08 17.93
N LYS A 38 -2.94 4.63 18.78
CA LYS A 38 -2.88 4.41 20.24
C LYS A 38 -3.24 2.98 20.62
N GLU A 39 -4.31 2.44 20.05
CA GLU A 39 -4.78 1.08 20.32
C GLU A 39 -3.72 0.02 19.96
N HIS A 40 -2.98 0.25 18.86
CA HIS A 40 -1.99 -0.70 18.37
C HIS A 40 -0.54 -0.33 18.72
N HIS A 41 -0.31 0.67 19.59
CA HIS A 41 1.02 1.12 20.06
C HIS A 41 1.98 1.47 18.91
N LEU A 42 1.51 2.29 17.95
CA LEU A 42 2.23 2.65 16.73
C LEU A 42 2.86 4.06 16.76
N GLU A 43 2.80 4.77 17.89
CA GLU A 43 3.18 6.18 18.02
C GLU A 43 4.63 6.45 17.55
N ASN A 44 5.54 5.54 17.91
CA ASN A 44 6.97 5.65 17.60
C ASN A 44 7.42 4.66 16.52
N LYS A 45 6.48 4.17 15.69
CA LYS A 45 6.79 3.21 14.63
C LYS A 45 6.67 3.84 13.25
N PHE A 46 7.54 3.43 12.35
CA PHE A 46 7.35 3.58 10.92
C PHE A 46 6.48 2.42 10.43
N VAL A 47 5.24 2.72 10.07
CA VAL A 47 4.23 1.72 9.75
C VAL A 47 4.20 1.46 8.25
N VAL A 48 4.56 0.24 7.86
CA VAL A 48 4.42 -0.28 6.50
C VAL A 48 3.14 -1.13 6.47
N MET A 49 2.14 -0.70 5.70
CA MET A 49 0.81 -1.29 5.75
C MET A 49 0.38 -1.91 4.42
N TYR A 50 -0.09 -3.14 4.50
CA TYR A 50 -0.96 -3.73 3.49
C TYR A 50 -2.37 -3.84 4.07
N SER A 51 -3.38 -3.27 3.38
CA SER A 51 -4.78 -3.39 3.77
C SER A 51 -5.62 -3.87 2.59
N GLY A 52 -6.27 -5.03 2.73
CA GLY A 52 -7.14 -5.61 1.69
C GLY A 52 -7.16 -7.13 1.65
N ASN A 53 -7.61 -7.68 0.53
CA ASN A 53 -7.73 -9.13 0.33
C ASN A 53 -6.33 -9.79 0.30
N ILE A 54 -6.11 -10.77 1.18
CA ILE A 54 -4.90 -11.61 1.25
C ILE A 54 -5.17 -12.90 0.46
N GLY A 55 -5.54 -12.73 -0.79
CA GLY A 55 -5.90 -13.81 -1.72
C GLY A 55 -4.84 -14.09 -2.78
N TYR A 56 -5.11 -15.07 -3.64
CA TYR A 56 -4.16 -15.54 -4.67
C TYR A 56 -3.80 -14.48 -5.72
N THR A 57 -4.65 -13.49 -5.96
CA THR A 57 -4.40 -12.40 -6.90
C THR A 57 -3.52 -11.28 -6.33
N HIS A 58 -2.97 -11.47 -5.14
CA HIS A 58 -2.12 -10.49 -4.46
C HIS A 58 -0.79 -11.14 -4.05
N SER A 59 0.32 -10.59 -4.54
CA SER A 59 1.68 -11.08 -4.25
C SER A 59 2.19 -10.48 -2.93
N VAL A 60 1.58 -10.89 -1.81
CA VAL A 60 1.90 -10.38 -0.47
C VAL A 60 2.98 -11.19 0.26
N GLU A 61 3.36 -12.35 -0.26
CA GLU A 61 4.30 -13.28 0.37
C GLU A 61 5.71 -12.65 0.53
N CYS A 62 6.12 -11.83 -0.43
CA CYS A 62 7.42 -11.15 -0.36
C CYS A 62 7.54 -10.24 0.87
N LEU A 63 6.41 -9.79 1.45
CA LEU A 63 6.43 -8.96 2.67
C LEU A 63 6.91 -9.72 3.91
N ILE A 64 6.77 -11.05 3.95
CA ILE A 64 7.36 -11.88 5.01
C ILE A 64 8.89 -11.81 4.94
N GLU A 65 9.46 -11.92 3.75
CA GLU A 65 10.90 -11.85 3.55
C GLU A 65 11.44 -10.44 3.80
N VAL A 66 10.72 -9.40 3.36
CA VAL A 66 11.03 -8.00 3.68
C VAL A 66 11.02 -7.79 5.20
N ALA A 67 9.99 -8.26 5.91
CA ALA A 67 9.89 -8.14 7.36
C ALA A 67 11.03 -8.89 8.08
N LYS A 68 11.43 -10.07 7.57
CA LYS A 68 12.58 -10.83 8.05
C LYS A 68 13.89 -10.03 7.93
N ASN A 69 14.14 -9.41 6.77
CA ASN A 69 15.35 -8.61 6.51
C ASN A 69 15.38 -7.29 7.31
N MET A 70 14.24 -6.91 7.91
CA MET A 70 14.08 -5.71 8.73
C MET A 70 13.82 -6.01 10.23
N GLN A 71 14.10 -7.22 10.71
CA GLN A 71 13.86 -7.58 12.13
C GLN A 71 14.69 -6.75 13.10
N THR A 72 15.85 -6.24 12.67
CA THR A 72 16.72 -5.38 13.48
C THR A 72 16.29 -3.91 13.48
N ASP A 73 15.39 -3.52 12.58
CA ASP A 73 14.83 -2.16 12.53
C ASP A 73 13.66 -2.06 13.53
N ASN A 74 13.97 -1.93 14.82
CA ASN A 74 13.00 -2.00 15.92
C ASN A 74 11.88 -0.95 15.85
N ASP A 75 12.07 0.10 15.10
CA ASP A 75 11.11 1.19 14.86
C ASP A 75 10.25 0.99 13.59
N VAL A 76 10.46 -0.11 12.84
CA VAL A 76 9.61 -0.47 11.70
C VAL A 76 8.57 -1.52 12.12
N LYS A 77 7.32 -1.30 11.75
CA LYS A 77 6.20 -2.21 11.99
C LYS A 77 5.44 -2.49 10.70
N PHE A 78 5.30 -3.76 10.37
CA PHE A 78 4.47 -4.21 9.27
C PHE A 78 3.06 -4.53 9.78
N LEU A 79 2.03 -3.95 9.15
CA LEU A 79 0.63 -4.27 9.40
C LEU A 79 0.02 -4.93 8.17
N MET A 80 -0.43 -6.16 8.34
CA MET A 80 -1.15 -6.94 7.34
C MET A 80 -2.62 -6.99 7.74
N ILE A 81 -3.44 -6.09 7.17
CA ILE A 81 -4.85 -5.93 7.53
C ILE A 81 -5.71 -6.57 6.44
N GLY A 82 -6.56 -7.51 6.81
CA GLY A 82 -7.47 -8.13 5.86
C GLY A 82 -7.69 -9.61 6.10
N GLU A 83 -8.46 -10.21 5.17
CA GLU A 83 -8.78 -11.62 5.14
C GLU A 83 -8.45 -12.22 3.77
N GLY A 84 -8.33 -13.53 3.71
CA GLY A 84 -8.08 -14.25 2.46
C GLY A 84 -7.36 -15.57 2.64
N LYS A 85 -7.36 -16.38 1.59
CA LYS A 85 -6.91 -17.79 1.64
C LYS A 85 -5.43 -17.96 1.99
N LYS A 86 -4.59 -16.96 1.75
CA LYS A 86 -3.15 -17.00 2.08
C LYS A 86 -2.85 -16.56 3.52
N LYS A 87 -3.80 -15.97 4.25
CA LYS A 87 -3.54 -15.37 5.58
C LYS A 87 -2.99 -16.39 6.57
N THR A 88 -3.60 -17.56 6.66
CA THR A 88 -3.18 -18.61 7.60
C THR A 88 -1.74 -19.04 7.36
N ASP A 89 -1.37 -19.25 6.10
CA ASP A 89 -0.01 -19.67 5.73
C ASP A 89 1.03 -18.57 6.04
N LEU A 90 0.68 -17.30 5.78
CA LEU A 90 1.56 -16.15 6.07
C LEU A 90 1.75 -15.94 7.59
N VAL A 91 0.70 -16.16 8.38
CA VAL A 91 0.79 -16.13 9.85
C VAL A 91 1.73 -17.23 10.33
N ALA A 92 1.53 -18.47 9.87
CA ALA A 92 2.39 -19.60 10.24
C ALA A 92 3.87 -19.37 9.87
N GLN A 93 4.15 -18.81 8.67
CA GLN A 93 5.50 -18.46 8.25
C GLN A 93 6.11 -17.37 9.13
N ALA A 94 5.34 -16.35 9.50
CA ALA A 94 5.81 -15.28 10.39
C ALA A 94 6.12 -15.81 11.79
N GLU A 95 5.33 -16.74 12.32
CA GLU A 95 5.55 -17.40 13.59
C GLU A 95 6.78 -18.32 13.57
N GLU A 96 6.94 -19.14 12.54
CA GLU A 96 8.11 -20.01 12.35
C GLU A 96 9.42 -19.19 12.29
N LEU A 97 9.40 -18.03 11.64
CA LEU A 97 10.53 -17.11 11.54
C LEU A 97 10.69 -16.20 12.78
N ASN A 98 9.81 -16.33 13.79
CA ASN A 98 9.77 -15.49 14.99
C ASN A 98 9.76 -13.98 14.69
N LEU A 99 8.98 -13.54 13.67
CA LEU A 99 8.89 -12.14 13.27
C LEU A 99 8.06 -11.32 14.27
N ARG A 100 8.71 -10.45 15.04
CA ARG A 100 8.05 -9.55 16.00
C ARG A 100 7.63 -8.21 15.38
N ASN A 101 8.17 -7.88 14.23
CA ASN A 101 7.92 -6.62 13.52
C ASN A 101 6.72 -6.69 12.57
N ILE A 102 6.04 -7.83 12.43
CA ILE A 102 4.81 -7.97 11.64
C ILE A 102 3.61 -8.28 12.53
N THR A 103 2.44 -7.74 12.19
CA THR A 103 1.17 -8.02 12.87
C THR A 103 0.08 -8.22 11.83
N PHE A 104 -0.73 -9.26 12.01
CA PHE A 104 -1.89 -9.55 11.19
C PHE A 104 -3.16 -9.12 11.92
N LEU A 105 -3.96 -8.27 11.28
CA LEU A 105 -5.24 -7.80 11.81
C LEU A 105 -6.39 -8.27 10.90
N PRO A 106 -7.60 -8.40 11.44
CA PRO A 106 -8.78 -8.66 10.62
C PRO A 106 -9.09 -7.47 9.71
N LEU A 107 -10.00 -7.68 8.75
CA LEU A 107 -10.56 -6.58 7.98
C LEU A 107 -11.21 -5.57 8.96
N GLN A 108 -10.89 -4.29 8.74
CA GLN A 108 -11.41 -3.23 9.61
C GLN A 108 -12.80 -2.78 9.17
N ASP A 109 -13.65 -2.48 10.15
CA ASP A 109 -14.95 -1.88 9.91
C ASP A 109 -14.81 -0.53 9.23
N PHE A 110 -15.82 -0.13 8.46
CA PHE A 110 -15.81 1.10 7.68
C PHE A 110 -15.52 2.35 8.55
N ASN A 111 -16.01 2.38 9.78
CA ASN A 111 -15.78 3.48 10.73
C ASN A 111 -14.35 3.55 11.25
N VAL A 112 -13.61 2.42 11.24
CA VAL A 112 -12.20 2.32 11.68
C VAL A 112 -11.24 2.48 10.51
N LEU A 113 -11.69 2.14 9.30
CA LEU A 113 -10.86 2.10 8.10
C LEU A 113 -10.10 3.42 7.83
N PRO A 114 -10.70 4.63 7.93
CA PRO A 114 -9.95 5.88 7.73
C PRO A 114 -8.80 6.03 8.73
N TYR A 115 -9.01 5.68 10.00
CA TYR A 115 -8.01 5.74 11.05
C TYR A 115 -6.88 4.72 10.83
N SER A 116 -7.25 3.50 10.46
CA SER A 116 -6.26 2.47 10.18
C SER A 116 -5.37 2.86 8.98
N LEU A 117 -5.96 3.32 7.87
CA LEU A 117 -5.19 3.74 6.70
C LEU A 117 -4.31 4.97 7.00
N ALA A 118 -4.83 5.96 7.74
CA ALA A 118 -4.06 7.13 8.14
C ALA A 118 -2.96 6.84 9.17
N SER A 119 -2.89 5.63 9.75
CA SER A 119 -1.79 5.22 10.64
C SER A 119 -0.53 4.82 9.87
N ALA A 120 -0.63 4.57 8.56
CA ALA A 120 0.48 4.13 7.74
C ALA A 120 1.46 5.26 7.39
N ASP A 121 2.74 4.94 7.39
CA ASP A 121 3.80 5.78 6.82
C ASP A 121 4.12 5.39 5.37
N LEU A 122 3.79 4.16 4.99
CA LEU A 122 3.93 3.62 3.64
C LEU A 122 2.82 2.61 3.37
N GLY A 123 2.03 2.82 2.33
CA GLY A 123 0.98 1.92 1.88
C GLY A 123 1.47 0.97 0.79
N ILE A 124 1.27 -0.32 0.99
CA ILE A 124 1.65 -1.36 0.02
C ILE A 124 0.47 -1.66 -0.91
N ILE A 125 0.72 -1.57 -2.20
CA ILE A 125 -0.18 -2.01 -3.26
C ILE A 125 0.47 -3.16 -4.01
N THR A 126 -0.22 -4.29 -4.09
CA THR A 126 0.26 -5.43 -4.86
C THR A 126 -0.88 -6.08 -5.62
N LEU A 127 -0.59 -6.52 -6.83
CA LEU A 127 -1.43 -7.32 -7.69
C LEU A 127 -0.58 -8.40 -8.36
N ASP A 128 -1.23 -9.51 -8.69
CA ASP A 128 -0.63 -10.52 -9.55
C ASP A 128 -0.31 -9.93 -10.94
N GLU A 129 0.76 -10.41 -11.56
CA GLU A 129 1.25 -9.91 -12.85
C GLU A 129 0.20 -9.98 -13.96
N ASN A 130 -0.66 -11.02 -13.94
CA ASN A 130 -1.72 -11.19 -14.93
C ASN A 130 -2.85 -10.15 -14.83
N VAL A 131 -3.02 -9.54 -13.66
CA VAL A 131 -4.09 -8.56 -13.38
C VAL A 131 -3.57 -7.12 -13.38
N SER A 132 -2.29 -6.93 -13.03
CA SER A 132 -1.67 -5.63 -12.79
C SER A 132 -1.60 -4.70 -14.01
N ARG A 133 -1.60 -5.25 -15.23
CA ARG A 133 -1.52 -4.46 -16.47
C ARG A 133 -2.74 -3.57 -16.72
N VAL A 134 -3.91 -3.98 -16.24
CA VAL A 134 -5.19 -3.35 -16.59
C VAL A 134 -5.99 -2.88 -15.37
N SER A 135 -5.48 -3.09 -14.17
CA SER A 135 -6.20 -2.80 -12.93
C SER A 135 -5.40 -1.92 -11.99
N VAL A 136 -6.10 -0.95 -11.39
CA VAL A 136 -5.63 -0.20 -10.22
C VAL A 136 -6.55 -0.57 -9.06
N PRO A 137 -6.04 -1.15 -7.97
CA PRO A 137 -6.86 -1.49 -6.81
C PRO A 137 -7.49 -0.25 -6.19
N SER A 138 -8.78 -0.30 -5.87
CA SER A 138 -9.52 0.83 -5.28
C SER A 138 -8.91 1.36 -3.98
N LYS A 139 -8.28 0.50 -3.18
CA LYS A 139 -7.56 0.90 -1.97
C LYS A 139 -6.45 1.94 -2.20
N THR A 140 -5.90 2.02 -3.42
CA THR A 140 -4.91 3.01 -3.81
C THR A 140 -5.43 4.43 -3.59
N PHE A 141 -6.67 4.68 -3.99
CA PHE A 141 -7.31 6.01 -3.89
C PHE A 141 -7.60 6.39 -2.43
N ASN A 142 -7.99 5.44 -1.60
CA ASN A 142 -8.19 5.67 -0.16
C ASN A 142 -6.85 5.99 0.55
N LEU A 143 -5.77 5.29 0.21
CA LEU A 143 -4.42 5.59 0.73
C LEU A 143 -3.94 6.98 0.28
N MET A 144 -4.18 7.34 -0.98
CA MET A 144 -3.86 8.68 -1.47
C MET A 144 -4.67 9.76 -0.74
N ALA A 145 -5.97 9.53 -0.49
CA ALA A 145 -6.85 10.48 0.19
C ALA A 145 -6.43 10.75 1.65
N VAL A 146 -5.85 9.77 2.34
CA VAL A 146 -5.27 9.96 3.68
C VAL A 146 -3.81 10.46 3.64
N GLY A 147 -3.27 10.71 2.44
CA GLY A 147 -1.93 11.28 2.28
C GLY A 147 -0.77 10.31 2.48
N VAL A 148 -0.98 9.02 2.28
CA VAL A 148 0.05 7.99 2.49
C VAL A 148 0.88 7.79 1.22
N PRO A 149 2.24 7.79 1.31
CA PRO A 149 3.13 7.37 0.23
C PRO A 149 2.87 5.92 -0.19
N LEU A 150 3.08 5.60 -1.47
CA LEU A 150 2.80 4.29 -2.02
C LEU A 150 4.06 3.49 -2.36
N LEU A 151 4.03 2.19 -2.08
CA LEU A 151 4.91 1.22 -2.70
C LEU A 151 4.05 0.22 -3.47
N ALA A 152 4.13 0.26 -4.80
CA ALA A 152 3.54 -0.78 -5.63
C ALA A 152 4.57 -1.90 -5.84
N ILE A 153 4.19 -3.11 -5.43
CA ILE A 153 4.96 -4.32 -5.74
C ILE A 153 4.42 -4.83 -7.07
N SER A 154 5.02 -4.36 -8.15
CA SER A 154 4.60 -4.64 -9.52
C SER A 154 5.71 -4.36 -10.52
N ASN A 155 5.53 -4.80 -11.77
CA ASN A 155 6.42 -4.47 -12.88
C ASN A 155 6.17 -3.06 -13.42
N ASN A 156 7.12 -2.55 -14.22
CA ASN A 156 7.08 -1.18 -14.76
C ASN A 156 6.12 -0.99 -15.95
N ASP A 157 5.46 -2.04 -16.41
CA ASP A 157 4.49 -2.00 -17.51
C ASP A 157 3.02 -1.92 -17.05
N THR A 158 2.80 -1.56 -15.78
CA THR A 158 1.48 -1.59 -15.12
C THR A 158 0.83 -0.21 -15.01
N GLU A 159 -0.50 -0.18 -14.84
CA GLU A 159 -1.24 1.05 -14.55
C GLU A 159 -0.79 1.68 -13.22
N MET A 160 -0.40 0.87 -12.23
CA MET A 160 0.15 1.37 -10.97
C MET A 160 1.47 2.11 -11.17
N PHE A 161 2.37 1.59 -12.03
CA PHE A 161 3.60 2.29 -12.37
C PHE A 161 3.31 3.64 -13.04
N ARG A 162 2.37 3.70 -13.98
CA ARG A 162 1.96 4.96 -14.66
C ARG A 162 1.39 5.95 -13.66
N LEU A 163 0.53 5.51 -12.75
CA LEU A 163 -0.07 6.34 -11.71
C LEU A 163 0.99 6.92 -10.76
N ILE A 164 1.85 6.07 -10.21
CA ILE A 164 2.90 6.50 -9.29
C ILE A 164 3.92 7.42 -9.99
N SER A 165 4.26 7.14 -11.25
CA SER A 165 5.15 7.99 -12.05
C SER A 165 4.53 9.36 -12.37
N LYS A 166 3.22 9.41 -12.69
CA LYS A 166 2.48 10.65 -12.94
C LYS A 166 2.50 11.57 -11.72
N TYR A 167 2.17 11.02 -10.55
CA TYR A 167 2.01 11.82 -9.35
C TYR A 167 3.27 11.90 -8.48
N GLN A 168 4.28 11.09 -8.74
CA GLN A 168 5.50 11.03 -7.94
C GLN A 168 5.21 10.89 -6.43
N ASN A 169 4.33 9.96 -6.07
CA ASN A 169 3.87 9.75 -4.71
C ASN A 169 4.34 8.42 -4.10
N GLY A 170 5.37 7.81 -4.69
CA GLY A 170 5.91 6.55 -4.23
C GLY A 170 6.87 5.90 -5.22
N ARG A 171 7.03 4.59 -5.12
CA ARG A 171 7.82 3.76 -6.05
C ARG A 171 7.08 2.51 -6.47
N CYS A 172 7.46 1.98 -7.66
CA CYS A 172 7.16 0.63 -8.09
C CYS A 172 8.42 -0.21 -8.02
N ILE A 173 8.35 -1.37 -7.38
CA ILE A 173 9.48 -2.30 -7.24
C ILE A 173 8.94 -3.71 -7.50
N SER A 174 9.71 -4.53 -8.25
CA SER A 174 9.32 -5.92 -8.51
C SER A 174 9.38 -6.75 -7.22
N LYS A 175 8.47 -7.71 -7.06
CA LYS A 175 8.43 -8.65 -5.92
C LYS A 175 9.70 -9.47 -5.74
N SER A 176 10.48 -9.66 -6.81
CA SER A 176 11.75 -10.38 -6.78
C SER A 176 12.90 -9.54 -6.18
N ASN A 177 12.74 -8.23 -6.05
CA ASN A 177 13.77 -7.31 -5.59
C ASN A 177 13.55 -6.92 -4.13
N VAL A 178 13.60 -7.91 -3.24
CA VAL A 178 13.38 -7.72 -1.78
C VAL A 178 14.35 -6.69 -1.20
N ASP A 179 15.61 -6.72 -1.60
CA ASP A 179 16.62 -5.76 -1.12
C ASP A 179 16.29 -4.31 -1.52
N ASP A 180 15.78 -4.08 -2.72
CA ASP A 180 15.35 -2.75 -3.17
C ASP A 180 14.12 -2.27 -2.38
N ILE A 181 13.20 -3.19 -2.02
CA ILE A 181 12.06 -2.87 -1.16
C ILE A 181 12.54 -2.44 0.23
N VAL A 182 13.45 -3.19 0.83
CA VAL A 182 14.06 -2.88 2.14
C VAL A 182 14.79 -1.53 2.09
N ALA A 183 15.61 -1.32 1.04
CA ALA A 183 16.33 -0.07 0.85
C ALA A 183 15.38 1.13 0.75
N TYR A 184 14.29 0.99 -0.01
CA TYR A 184 13.29 2.06 -0.15
C TYR A 184 12.56 2.36 1.17
N ILE A 185 12.19 1.34 1.95
CA ILE A 185 11.56 1.55 3.26
C ILE A 185 12.50 2.31 4.19
N ARG A 186 13.78 1.95 4.23
CA ARG A 186 14.81 2.63 5.05
C ARG A 186 15.03 4.08 4.59
N GLU A 187 15.12 4.31 3.29
CA GLU A 187 15.25 5.64 2.69
C GLU A 187 14.06 6.52 3.10
N LEU A 188 12.84 6.07 2.86
CA LEU A 188 11.63 6.83 3.17
C LEU A 188 11.46 7.10 4.68
N LYS A 189 11.89 6.15 5.52
CA LYS A 189 11.90 6.31 6.98
C LYS A 189 12.90 7.39 7.43
N SER A 190 14.08 7.45 6.82
CA SER A 190 15.16 8.36 7.21
C SER A 190 15.01 9.76 6.58
N ASP A 191 14.50 9.85 5.36
CA ASP A 191 14.33 11.12 4.65
C ASP A 191 12.91 11.71 4.87
N LYS A 192 12.80 12.57 5.89
CA LYS A 192 11.54 13.27 6.21
C LYS A 192 11.06 14.19 5.08
N MET A 193 11.98 14.78 4.30
CA MET A 193 11.63 15.66 3.18
C MET A 193 11.01 14.86 2.04
N LEU A 194 11.62 13.73 1.69
CA LEU A 194 11.08 12.82 0.68
C LEU A 194 9.71 12.29 1.09
N LYS A 195 9.58 11.83 2.34
CA LYS A 195 8.29 11.36 2.87
C LYS A 195 7.22 12.45 2.76
N GLN A 196 7.50 13.67 3.23
CA GLN A 196 6.55 14.78 3.17
C GLN A 196 6.17 15.13 1.72
N LYS A 197 7.14 15.13 0.81
CA LYS A 197 6.88 15.32 -0.64
C LYS A 197 5.88 14.26 -1.14
N TYR A 198 6.09 13.00 -0.84
CA TYR A 198 5.22 11.92 -1.30
C TYR A 198 3.82 11.97 -0.65
N CYS A 199 3.73 12.36 0.64
CA CYS A 199 2.45 12.61 1.30
C CYS A 199 1.64 13.70 0.58
N ASN A 200 2.26 14.84 0.31
CA ASN A 200 1.62 15.96 -0.39
C ASN A 200 1.18 15.55 -1.81
N ASN A 201 2.01 14.80 -2.51
CA ASN A 201 1.71 14.31 -3.85
C ASN A 201 0.55 13.29 -3.86
N SER A 202 0.45 12.43 -2.83
CA SER A 202 -0.71 11.54 -2.66
C SER A 202 -2.00 12.33 -2.47
N LEU A 203 -1.97 13.38 -1.63
CA LEU A 203 -3.15 14.26 -1.42
C LEU A 203 -3.54 15.02 -2.71
N LEU A 204 -2.58 15.46 -3.51
CA LEU A 204 -2.87 16.08 -4.80
C LEU A 204 -3.50 15.07 -5.77
N ALA A 205 -2.92 13.86 -5.84
CA ALA A 205 -3.42 12.79 -6.70
C ALA A 205 -4.84 12.33 -6.34
N SER A 206 -5.24 12.43 -5.08
CA SER A 206 -6.58 12.04 -4.63
C SER A 206 -7.68 13.02 -5.05
N LYS A 207 -7.33 14.21 -5.53
CA LYS A 207 -8.25 15.28 -5.97
C LYS A 207 -8.37 15.39 -7.48
N ASP A 208 -7.49 14.70 -8.25
CA ASP A 208 -7.40 14.71 -9.71
C ASP A 208 -8.16 13.51 -10.35
#